data_65088218e352f8158ce59535ba76719a
#
_entry.id   65088218e352f8158ce59535ba76719a
#
_cell.length_a   1.000
_cell.length_b   1.000
_cell.length_c   1.000
_cell.angle_alpha   90.00
_cell.angle_beta   90.00
_cell.angle_gamma   90.00
#
_symmetry.space_group_name_H-M   'P 1'
#
loop_
_entity.id
_entity.type
_entity.pdbx_description
1 polymer ?
#
loop_
_entity_poly.entity_id
_entity_poly.type
_entity_poly.pdbx_seq_one_letter_code
_entity_poly.pdbx_strand_id
1 'polypeptide(L)'
;MKRNLYLALAMVGLLCCAGQFLTTAAQSSVHERNAFTPDTIPWGPAPPFLAPGAQFAVLEGDPTASHGDYTVRLKMPDGYRIAPHFHPLRENVTVISGTFKLGMGDIFNTKKMAAFPAGSFTFLDPDMHHYAMACGETVVQVHGISPLQFNFVNPEHDPSTNK
;
A
#
# COMPACT_ATOMS: atom_id res chain seq x y z
N MET A 1 29.21 -43.67 -83.52
CA MET A 1 28.96 -44.22 -82.18
C MET A 1 28.92 -43.05 -81.18
N LYS A 2 27.73 -42.66 -80.73
CA LYS A 2 27.51 -41.49 -79.87
C LYS A 2 26.91 -42.03 -78.52
N ARG A 3 27.66 -41.86 -77.45
CA ARG A 3 27.19 -42.21 -76.07
C ARG A 3 26.64 -40.94 -75.44
N ASN A 4 25.36 -40.99 -75.15
CA ASN A 4 24.67 -39.93 -74.41
C ASN A 4 24.93 -40.10 -72.93
N LEU A 5 25.46 -39.04 -72.31
CA LEU A 5 25.70 -38.93 -70.90
C LEU A 5 24.53 -38.13 -70.29
N TYR A 6 23.66 -38.81 -69.52
CA TYR A 6 22.59 -38.15 -68.79
C TYR A 6 23.16 -37.60 -67.47
N LEU A 7 23.12 -36.30 -67.33
CA LEU A 7 23.45 -35.58 -66.13
C LEU A 7 22.22 -35.57 -65.22
N ALA A 8 22.25 -36.30 -64.11
CA ALA A 8 21.23 -36.25 -63.09
C ALA A 8 21.46 -35.07 -62.20
N LEU A 9 20.57 -34.06 -62.23
CA LEU A 9 20.57 -32.95 -61.31
C LEU A 9 19.88 -33.37 -60.02
N ALA A 10 20.61 -33.54 -58.93
CA ALA A 10 20.06 -33.75 -57.60
C ALA A 10 19.69 -32.39 -57.01
N MET A 11 18.40 -32.09 -56.93
CA MET A 11 17.90 -30.97 -56.18
C MET A 11 17.93 -31.32 -54.69
N VAL A 12 18.86 -30.71 -53.97
CA VAL A 12 18.86 -30.73 -52.49
C VAL A 12 17.90 -29.65 -52.01
N GLY A 13 16.72 -30.08 -51.62
CA GLY A 13 15.73 -29.21 -50.97
C GLY A 13 16.21 -28.83 -49.57
N LEU A 14 16.62 -27.60 -49.39
CA LEU A 14 16.93 -27.02 -48.06
C LEU A 14 15.61 -26.73 -47.35
N LEU A 15 15.17 -27.67 -46.46
CA LEU A 15 14.02 -27.46 -45.58
C LEU A 15 14.45 -26.49 -44.48
N CYS A 16 14.11 -25.22 -44.65
CA CYS A 16 14.27 -24.19 -43.66
C CYS A 16 13.19 -24.40 -42.59
N CYS A 17 13.48 -25.19 -41.54
CA CYS A 17 12.66 -25.25 -40.33
C CYS A 17 12.77 -23.91 -39.62
N ALA A 18 11.85 -23.00 -39.93
CA ALA A 18 11.61 -21.81 -39.10
C ALA A 18 11.01 -22.30 -37.77
N GLY A 19 11.87 -22.55 -36.81
CA GLY A 19 11.47 -22.79 -35.41
C GLY A 19 10.83 -21.51 -34.89
N GLN A 20 9.51 -21.47 -34.84
CA GLN A 20 8.80 -20.45 -34.08
C GLN A 20 9.07 -20.74 -32.60
N PHE A 21 10.00 -19.99 -32.02
CA PHE A 21 10.11 -19.88 -30.57
C PHE A 21 8.85 -19.18 -30.08
N LEU A 22 7.82 -19.95 -29.72
CA LEU A 22 6.74 -19.49 -28.88
C LEU A 22 7.36 -19.15 -27.51
N THR A 23 7.75 -17.90 -27.34
CA THR A 23 7.99 -17.36 -26.01
C THR A 23 6.64 -17.34 -25.29
N THR A 24 6.29 -18.43 -24.63
CA THR A 24 5.29 -18.41 -23.58
C THR A 24 5.85 -17.50 -22.49
N ALA A 25 5.41 -16.23 -22.50
CA ALA A 25 5.52 -15.39 -21.32
C ALA A 25 4.84 -16.19 -20.22
N ALA A 26 5.63 -16.68 -19.26
CA ALA A 26 5.10 -17.26 -18.03
C ALA A 26 4.32 -16.12 -17.36
N GLN A 27 3.02 -16.12 -17.58
CA GLN A 27 2.09 -15.24 -16.89
C GLN A 27 2.18 -15.66 -15.44
N SER A 28 2.93 -14.88 -14.65
CA SER A 28 2.95 -14.99 -13.20
C SER A 28 1.49 -14.93 -12.76
N SER A 29 0.93 -16.07 -12.39
CA SER A 29 -0.35 -16.14 -11.72
C SER A 29 -0.19 -15.71 -10.25
N VAL A 30 0.33 -14.52 -10.03
CA VAL A 30 0.08 -13.80 -8.79
C VAL A 30 -1.41 -13.56 -8.82
N HIS A 31 -2.13 -14.13 -7.87
CA HIS A 31 -3.57 -13.92 -7.74
C HIS A 31 -3.80 -12.42 -7.71
N GLU A 32 -4.43 -11.87 -8.76
CA GLU A 32 -4.68 -10.42 -8.92
C GLU A 32 -5.38 -9.79 -7.72
N ARG A 33 -5.93 -10.60 -6.82
CA ARG A 33 -6.62 -10.19 -5.60
C ARG A 33 -5.71 -9.89 -4.40
N ASN A 34 -4.44 -10.33 -4.44
CA ASN A 34 -3.52 -10.28 -3.30
C ASN A 34 -2.25 -9.49 -3.62
N ALA A 35 -2.23 -8.74 -4.72
CA ALA A 35 -1.08 -7.96 -5.14
C ALA A 35 -1.52 -6.57 -5.61
N PHE A 36 -0.90 -5.54 -5.04
CA PHE A 36 -1.19 -4.15 -5.35
C PHE A 36 0.10 -3.46 -5.80
N THR A 37 0.08 -2.89 -6.99
CA THR A 37 1.06 -1.90 -7.44
C THR A 37 0.60 -0.50 -7.04
N PRO A 38 1.45 0.52 -7.08
CA PRO A 38 1.02 1.90 -6.76
C PRO A 38 -0.22 2.35 -7.53
N ASP A 39 -0.35 1.92 -8.80
CA ASP A 39 -1.45 2.31 -9.70
C ASP A 39 -2.75 1.52 -9.47
N THR A 40 -2.67 0.40 -8.75
CA THR A 40 -3.82 -0.48 -8.50
C THR A 40 -4.35 -0.41 -7.08
N ILE A 41 -3.81 0.46 -6.23
CA ILE A 41 -4.30 0.67 -4.87
C ILE A 41 -5.76 1.15 -4.93
N PRO A 42 -6.70 0.45 -4.25
CA PRO A 42 -8.12 0.78 -4.28
C PRO A 42 -8.44 1.97 -3.34
N TRP A 43 -7.95 3.15 -3.68
CA TRP A 43 -8.19 4.35 -2.88
C TRP A 43 -9.67 4.72 -2.83
N GLY A 44 -10.17 4.94 -1.62
CA GLY A 44 -11.50 5.42 -1.32
C GLY A 44 -11.50 6.55 -0.29
N PRO A 45 -12.68 7.05 0.11
CA PRO A 45 -12.78 8.03 1.19
C PRO A 45 -12.28 7.43 2.50
N ALA A 46 -11.69 8.29 3.35
CA ALA A 46 -11.29 7.87 4.69
C ALA A 46 -12.52 7.52 5.55
N PRO A 47 -12.36 6.57 6.50
CA PRO A 47 -13.42 6.26 7.47
C PRO A 47 -13.84 7.50 8.29
N PRO A 48 -15.06 7.52 8.86
CA PRO A 48 -15.60 8.68 9.57
C PRO A 48 -14.77 9.18 10.77
N PHE A 49 -13.98 8.32 11.38
CA PHE A 49 -13.07 8.69 12.47
C PHE A 49 -11.83 9.45 11.99
N LEU A 50 -11.64 9.63 10.71
CA LEU A 50 -10.61 10.49 10.13
C LEU A 50 -11.24 11.74 9.54
N ALA A 51 -10.61 12.89 9.71
CA ALA A 51 -11.09 14.14 9.15
C ALA A 51 -11.16 14.07 7.61
N PRO A 52 -12.08 14.79 6.95
CA PRO A 52 -12.15 14.85 5.50
C PRO A 52 -10.83 15.28 4.85
N GLY A 53 -10.57 14.77 3.65
CA GLY A 53 -9.41 15.12 2.83
C GLY A 53 -8.38 14.01 2.68
N ALA A 54 -8.34 13.04 3.58
CA ALA A 54 -7.53 11.84 3.40
C ALA A 54 -8.21 10.81 2.51
N GLN A 55 -7.40 9.91 1.92
CA GLN A 55 -7.87 8.71 1.22
C GLN A 55 -7.39 7.47 1.98
N PHE A 56 -8.19 6.41 1.93
CA PHE A 56 -7.96 5.17 2.64
C PHE A 56 -8.08 3.98 1.69
N ALA A 57 -7.23 2.97 1.87
CA ALA A 57 -7.31 1.74 1.09
C ALA A 57 -7.06 0.54 2.01
N VAL A 58 -7.94 -0.46 1.96
CA VAL A 58 -7.73 -1.76 2.58
C VAL A 58 -6.98 -2.63 1.58
N LEU A 59 -5.81 -3.13 1.96
CA LEU A 59 -4.98 -4.02 1.15
C LEU A 59 -5.15 -5.49 1.56
N GLU A 60 -5.41 -5.72 2.84
CA GLU A 60 -5.55 -7.06 3.40
C GLU A 60 -6.50 -7.03 4.61
N GLY A 61 -7.24 -8.12 4.80
CA GLY A 61 -8.11 -8.31 5.94
C GLY A 61 -9.30 -7.37 5.99
N ASP A 62 -9.90 -7.28 7.18
CA ASP A 62 -10.99 -6.36 7.49
C ASP A 62 -10.66 -5.59 8.76
N PRO A 63 -10.32 -4.28 8.67
CA PRO A 63 -9.98 -3.48 9.85
C PRO A 63 -11.16 -3.27 10.82
N THR A 64 -12.37 -3.68 10.43
CA THR A 64 -13.58 -3.57 11.29
C THR A 64 -13.97 -4.90 11.93
N ALA A 65 -13.33 -6.00 11.54
CA ALA A 65 -13.60 -7.32 12.11
C ALA A 65 -13.25 -7.37 13.62
N SER A 66 -13.79 -8.36 14.32
CA SER A 66 -13.50 -8.57 15.76
C SER A 66 -12.12 -9.17 16.02
N HIS A 67 -11.47 -9.73 14.99
CA HIS A 67 -10.15 -10.37 15.04
C HIS A 67 -9.60 -10.56 13.62
N GLY A 68 -8.32 -10.90 13.54
CA GLY A 68 -7.59 -11.12 12.28
C GLY A 68 -6.63 -9.98 11.98
N ASP A 69 -5.71 -10.24 11.07
CA ASP A 69 -4.76 -9.24 10.63
C ASP A 69 -5.43 -8.26 9.65
N TYR A 70 -4.97 -7.03 9.64
CA TYR A 70 -5.31 -6.06 8.61
C TYR A 70 -4.06 -5.32 8.14
N THR A 71 -4.08 -4.91 6.87
CA THR A 71 -3.14 -3.96 6.28
C THR A 71 -3.91 -2.91 5.51
N VAL A 72 -3.71 -1.64 5.87
CA VAL A 72 -4.35 -0.50 5.22
C VAL A 72 -3.32 0.53 4.81
N ARG A 73 -3.68 1.39 3.85
CA ARG A 73 -2.92 2.61 3.55
C ARG A 73 -3.77 3.84 3.76
N LEU A 74 -3.13 4.86 4.30
CA LEU A 74 -3.68 6.20 4.48
C LEU A 74 -2.85 7.17 3.65
N LYS A 75 -3.50 7.90 2.74
CA LYS A 75 -2.90 8.99 1.98
C LYS A 75 -3.46 10.31 2.50
N MET A 76 -2.57 11.16 2.95
CA MET A 76 -2.87 12.43 3.61
C MET A 76 -2.32 13.58 2.79
N PRO A 77 -3.11 14.63 2.51
CA PRO A 77 -2.59 15.85 1.90
C PRO A 77 -1.62 16.58 2.85
N ASP A 78 -0.87 17.52 2.32
CA ASP A 78 0.03 18.35 3.14
C ASP A 78 -0.72 19.04 4.28
N GLY A 79 -0.11 19.02 5.46
CA GLY A 79 -0.67 19.63 6.66
C GLY A 79 -1.83 18.86 7.30
N TYR A 80 -2.25 17.71 6.75
CA TYR A 80 -3.30 16.89 7.35
C TYR A 80 -2.92 16.48 8.77
N ARG A 81 -3.87 16.60 9.70
CA ARG A 81 -3.65 16.36 11.13
C ARG A 81 -4.56 15.27 11.64
N ILE A 82 -3.99 14.41 12.50
CA ILE A 82 -4.74 13.45 13.31
C ILE A 82 -4.57 13.90 14.77
N ALA A 83 -5.67 14.26 15.40
CA ALA A 83 -5.69 14.77 16.78
C ALA A 83 -5.18 13.70 17.77
N PRO A 84 -4.82 14.07 19.01
CA PRO A 84 -4.40 13.13 20.04
C PRO A 84 -5.41 12.00 20.23
N HIS A 85 -4.94 10.76 20.07
CA HIS A 85 -5.72 9.54 20.14
C HIS A 85 -4.85 8.38 20.58
N PHE A 86 -5.48 7.23 20.82
CA PHE A 86 -4.81 5.97 21.13
C PHE A 86 -5.60 4.79 20.56
N HIS A 87 -4.96 3.64 20.50
CA HIS A 87 -5.55 2.39 20.03
C HIS A 87 -5.49 1.33 21.13
N PRO A 88 -6.52 0.47 21.28
CA PRO A 88 -6.51 -0.62 22.27
C PRO A 88 -5.55 -1.75 21.87
N LEU A 89 -5.10 -1.80 20.63
CA LEU A 89 -4.16 -2.78 20.09
C LEU A 89 -2.97 -2.06 19.48
N ARG A 90 -1.85 -2.76 19.31
CA ARG A 90 -0.64 -2.20 18.71
C ARG A 90 -0.89 -1.79 17.26
N GLU A 91 -0.46 -0.58 16.93
CA GLU A 91 -0.40 -0.06 15.58
C GLU A 91 1.05 -0.10 15.05
N ASN A 92 1.25 -0.61 13.85
CA ASN A 92 2.54 -0.60 13.16
C ASN A 92 2.42 0.32 11.94
N VAL A 93 3.33 1.29 11.81
CA VAL A 93 3.28 2.32 10.78
C VAL A 93 4.56 2.31 9.97
N THR A 94 4.44 2.13 8.66
CA THR A 94 5.53 2.28 7.68
C THR A 94 5.24 3.49 6.80
N VAL A 95 6.20 4.40 6.68
CA VAL A 95 6.08 5.56 5.78
C VAL A 95 6.46 5.13 4.36
N ILE A 96 5.50 5.18 3.44
CA ILE A 96 5.70 4.80 2.03
C ILE A 96 6.21 5.99 1.20
N SER A 97 5.64 7.18 1.41
CA SER A 97 6.07 8.41 0.73
C SER A 97 5.81 9.63 1.61
N GLY A 98 6.46 10.75 1.30
CA GLY A 98 6.35 11.98 2.07
C GLY A 98 7.08 11.93 3.42
N THR A 99 6.60 12.72 4.37
CA THR A 99 7.13 12.75 5.74
C THR A 99 6.00 12.72 6.75
N PHE A 100 5.94 11.65 7.51
CA PHE A 100 5.00 11.49 8.62
C PHE A 100 5.60 12.09 9.89
N LYS A 101 4.92 13.05 10.49
CA LYS A 101 5.31 13.62 11.78
C LYS A 101 4.45 13.00 12.88
N LEU A 102 5.10 12.53 13.94
CA LEU A 102 4.47 11.86 15.07
C LEU A 102 4.89 12.55 16.37
N GLY A 103 3.92 12.88 17.19
CA GLY A 103 4.12 13.39 18.54
C GLY A 103 3.41 12.53 19.58
N MET A 104 3.92 12.52 20.80
CA MET A 104 3.40 11.73 21.90
C MET A 104 2.68 12.60 22.92
N GLY A 105 1.60 12.04 23.52
CA GLY A 105 0.82 12.64 24.60
C GLY A 105 -0.50 13.26 24.13
N ASP A 106 -1.15 13.99 25.04
CA ASP A 106 -2.55 14.39 24.96
C ASP A 106 -2.76 15.75 24.27
N ILE A 107 -1.68 16.50 24.04
CA ILE A 107 -1.75 17.85 23.50
C ILE A 107 -1.00 17.92 22.17
N PHE A 108 -1.73 18.29 21.11
CA PHE A 108 -1.15 18.47 19.80
C PHE A 108 -0.10 19.61 19.81
N ASN A 109 1.16 19.29 19.56
CA ASN A 109 2.25 20.25 19.56
C ASN A 109 3.28 19.96 18.46
N THR A 110 3.24 20.77 17.39
CA THR A 110 4.12 20.58 16.24
C THR A 110 5.62 20.68 16.57
N LYS A 111 5.99 21.40 17.64
CA LYS A 111 7.39 21.52 18.08
C LYS A 111 7.93 20.26 18.77
N LYS A 112 7.05 19.37 19.20
CA LYS A 112 7.40 18.11 19.88
C LYS A 112 7.31 16.88 18.97
N MET A 113 7.01 17.06 17.68
CA MET A 113 6.88 15.96 16.74
C MET A 113 8.25 15.54 16.21
N ALA A 114 8.50 14.23 16.16
CA ALA A 114 9.56 13.63 15.39
C ALA A 114 9.12 13.47 13.92
N ALA A 115 10.08 13.60 13.00
CA ALA A 115 9.82 13.44 11.56
C ALA A 115 10.32 12.07 11.08
N PHE A 116 9.45 11.35 10.39
CA PHE A 116 9.70 10.05 9.81
C PHE A 116 9.57 10.16 8.28
N PRO A 117 10.68 10.25 7.53
CA PRO A 117 10.65 10.26 6.07
C PRO A 117 10.28 8.88 5.49
N ALA A 118 10.05 8.84 4.18
CA ALA A 118 9.80 7.59 3.45
C ALA A 118 10.84 6.51 3.78
N GLY A 119 10.39 5.26 3.97
CA GLY A 119 11.19 4.12 4.42
C GLY A 119 11.29 3.98 5.94
N SER A 120 10.80 4.95 6.72
CA SER A 120 10.77 4.85 8.18
C SER A 120 9.70 3.86 8.65
N PHE A 121 9.96 3.26 9.81
CA PHE A 121 9.03 2.40 10.53
C PHE A 121 8.93 2.84 11.99
N THR A 122 7.74 2.78 12.56
CA THR A 122 7.47 2.96 13.98
C THR A 122 6.32 2.06 14.40
N PHE A 123 6.17 1.85 15.69
CA PHE A 123 5.00 1.19 16.26
C PHE A 123 4.55 1.92 17.52
N LEU A 124 3.26 1.84 17.78
CA LEU A 124 2.61 2.37 18.98
C LEU A 124 2.06 1.17 19.75
N ASP A 125 2.48 0.99 20.99
CA ASP A 125 1.92 -0.05 21.86
C ASP A 125 0.47 0.34 22.27
N PRO A 126 -0.33 -0.63 22.73
CA PRO A 126 -1.66 -0.35 23.22
C PRO A 126 -1.70 0.83 24.20
N ASP A 127 -2.72 1.66 24.07
CA ASP A 127 -3.00 2.82 24.91
C ASP A 127 -1.92 3.92 24.90
N MET A 128 -0.97 3.89 23.97
CA MET A 128 -0.02 5.00 23.79
C MET A 128 -0.71 6.19 23.12
N HIS A 129 -0.89 7.28 23.87
CA HIS A 129 -1.45 8.52 23.35
C HIS A 129 -0.49 9.20 22.39
N HIS A 130 -0.95 9.47 21.18
CA HIS A 130 -0.15 10.07 20.11
C HIS A 130 -1.00 10.92 19.17
N TYR A 131 -0.33 11.73 18.36
CA TYR A 131 -0.93 12.57 17.35
C TYR A 131 -0.01 12.67 16.14
N ALA A 132 -0.58 12.92 14.97
CA ALA A 132 0.18 12.88 13.72
C ALA A 132 -0.10 14.07 12.81
N MET A 133 0.85 14.33 11.90
CA MET A 133 0.69 15.34 10.85
C MET A 133 1.47 14.93 9.61
N ALA A 134 0.87 15.10 8.44
CA ALA A 134 1.55 15.00 7.16
C ALA A 134 2.39 16.26 6.86
N CYS A 135 3.58 16.08 6.32
CA CYS A 135 4.41 17.16 5.77
C CYS A 135 4.70 16.83 4.30
N GLY A 136 4.11 17.59 3.40
CA GLY A 136 3.86 17.19 2.02
C GLY A 136 2.77 16.10 1.93
N GLU A 137 2.34 15.74 0.71
CA GLU A 137 1.50 14.57 0.55
C GLU A 137 2.23 13.34 1.09
N THR A 138 1.60 12.66 2.04
CA THR A 138 2.22 11.56 2.79
C THR A 138 1.36 10.31 2.71
N VAL A 139 1.98 9.18 2.38
CA VAL A 139 1.34 7.86 2.42
C VAL A 139 2.00 7.03 3.50
N VAL A 140 1.19 6.53 4.42
CA VAL A 140 1.61 5.54 5.40
C VAL A 140 0.87 4.22 5.17
N GLN A 141 1.54 3.11 5.46
CA GLN A 141 0.92 1.80 5.58
C GLN A 141 0.83 1.45 7.06
N VAL A 142 -0.37 1.12 7.48
CA VAL A 142 -0.66 0.68 8.84
C VAL A 142 -1.06 -0.78 8.80
N HIS A 143 -0.50 -1.58 9.71
CA HIS A 143 -0.93 -2.96 9.91
C HIS A 143 -1.03 -3.29 11.39
N GLY A 144 -1.91 -4.21 11.70
CA GLY A 144 -2.17 -4.63 13.07
C GLY A 144 -3.19 -5.76 13.14
N ILE A 145 -3.72 -5.96 14.34
CA ILE A 145 -4.81 -6.89 14.61
C ILE A 145 -6.12 -6.10 14.68
N SER A 146 -7.17 -6.62 14.04
CA SER A 146 -8.52 -6.01 14.08
C SER A 146 -9.13 -6.11 15.48
N PRO A 147 -9.98 -5.14 15.87
CA PRO A 147 -10.39 -3.98 15.09
C PRO A 147 -9.38 -2.81 15.10
N LEU A 148 -9.26 -2.09 13.98
CA LEU A 148 -8.64 -0.78 13.97
C LEU A 148 -9.60 0.22 14.63
N GLN A 149 -9.33 0.55 15.86
CA GLN A 149 -10.16 1.43 16.67
C GLN A 149 -9.40 2.70 17.06
N PHE A 150 -10.03 3.85 16.84
CA PHE A 150 -9.55 5.15 17.30
C PHE A 150 -10.29 5.58 18.56
N ASN A 151 -9.55 5.93 19.61
CA ASN A 151 -10.07 6.54 20.82
C ASN A 151 -9.44 7.93 20.96
N PHE A 152 -10.23 8.97 20.70
CA PHE A 152 -9.72 10.34 20.82
C PHE A 152 -9.60 10.75 22.30
N VAL A 153 -8.45 11.35 22.66
CA VAL A 153 -8.20 11.85 24.04
C VAL A 153 -9.23 12.91 24.41
N ASN A 154 -9.55 13.83 23.49
CA ASN A 154 -10.70 14.72 23.62
C ASN A 154 -11.80 14.24 22.64
N PRO A 155 -12.98 13.80 23.15
CA PRO A 155 -14.08 13.35 22.28
C PRO A 155 -14.57 14.39 21.27
N GLU A 156 -14.38 15.68 21.52
CA GLU A 156 -14.74 16.75 20.58
C GLU A 156 -13.85 16.74 19.31
N HIS A 157 -12.71 16.09 19.38
CA HIS A 157 -11.82 15.91 18.22
C HIS A 157 -12.18 14.71 17.33
N ASP A 158 -13.17 13.91 17.71
CA ASP A 158 -13.67 12.81 16.89
C ASP A 158 -14.49 13.34 15.71
N PRO A 159 -13.99 13.25 14.47
CA PRO A 159 -14.71 13.78 13.31
C PRO A 159 -16.05 13.07 13.06
N SER A 160 -16.23 11.85 13.57
CA SER A 160 -17.47 11.07 13.39
C SER A 160 -18.66 11.64 14.18
N THR A 161 -18.39 12.43 15.20
CA THR A 161 -19.43 13.07 16.04
C THR A 161 -19.83 14.46 15.53
N ASN A 162 -19.05 15.08 14.68
CA ASN A 162 -19.31 16.41 14.11
C ASN A 162 -20.10 16.27 12.79
N LYS A 163 -21.41 16.12 12.89
CA LYS A 163 -22.37 16.12 11.74
C LYS A 163 -23.08 17.45 11.62
#